data_ae857490852f4b04904b66b8f56b9537
#
_entry.id   ae857490852f4b04904b66b8f56b9537
#
_cell.length_a   1.000
_cell.length_b   1.000
_cell.length_c   1.000
_cell.angle_alpha   90.00
_cell.angle_beta   90.00
_cell.angle_gamma   90.00
#
_symmetry.space_group_name_H-M   'P 1'
#
loop_
_entity.id
_entity.type
_entity.pdbx_description
1 polymer ?
#
loop_
_entity_poly.entity_id
_entity_poly.type
_entity_poly.pdbx_seq_one_letter_code
_entity_poly.pdbx_strand_id
1 'polypeptide(L)'
;MAKIICYGEEARHALERGVNQLADTVKITMGPKGRNVVLDKKFGAPLITNDGVTIAKEIELDDPFENMGAQLVKEVATKTNDVAGDGTTTATLLAQAIIREGLKNLAAGANPMVMKKGIAKATAAAVEAIKANSQKVNGSDDIARVGTVSSGDETVGKLIAEAMEKVSHDGVITVEESKTAETYSEVVEGMQFDRGYITPYMVTDTEKMEAVLDDALILITDKKISNIQELLPILEQVVQSGKKLLVIAEDVEGEALSTLIVNKLRGTLNVVCVKAPGFGDRRKEMLEDIAVLTGGTVITADMGYELKEATMDMLGKARQVKVSKENTIIVDGAGSSEAIKNRTNQIRSQIETTTSDYDREKLQERLAKMAGGVAIIRVGAATEVEMKEKKLRIEDALNATRAAVEEGIVAGGGTAYVNAVASVEKLVDETEGDEKTGVRIIAKALTEPMRQIATNAGIDGSVVLENVKKAGKIGYGFNAYSEEYVDMISAGIVDPTKVTRSALENAASIAATLLTTESLVTDKKEPAPAAPAAPDMGGMY
;
A
#
# COMPACT_ATOMS: atom_id res chain seq x y z
N MET A 1 -32.62 -12.92 -8.58
CA MET A 1 -32.08 -14.08 -7.85
C MET A 1 -32.71 -14.15 -6.47
N ALA A 2 -32.98 -15.36 -5.97
CA ALA A 2 -33.48 -15.55 -4.60
C ALA A 2 -32.37 -15.30 -3.60
N LYS A 3 -32.69 -14.75 -2.41
CA LYS A 3 -31.74 -14.51 -1.33
C LYS A 3 -31.83 -15.59 -0.26
N ILE A 4 -30.72 -15.95 0.34
CA ILE A 4 -30.65 -16.73 1.56
C ILE A 4 -30.33 -15.76 2.68
N ILE A 5 -31.02 -15.89 3.80
CA ILE A 5 -30.86 -15.01 4.95
C ILE A 5 -30.53 -15.87 6.17
N CYS A 6 -29.53 -15.46 6.93
CA CYS A 6 -29.11 -16.06 8.19
C CYS A 6 -29.21 -15.01 9.30
N TYR A 7 -29.63 -15.40 10.50
CA TYR A 7 -29.90 -14.47 11.61
C TYR A 7 -29.21 -14.88 12.89
N GLY A 8 -29.04 -13.91 13.78
CA GLY A 8 -28.70 -14.09 15.20
C GLY A 8 -27.36 -14.80 15.39
N GLU A 9 -27.35 -15.79 16.27
CA GLU A 9 -26.15 -16.52 16.68
C GLU A 9 -25.50 -17.28 15.51
N GLU A 10 -26.32 -17.90 14.64
CA GLU A 10 -25.81 -18.61 13.46
C GLU A 10 -25.05 -17.68 12.51
N ALA A 11 -25.60 -16.46 12.26
CA ALA A 11 -24.94 -15.45 11.44
C ALA A 11 -23.60 -15.01 12.05
N ARG A 12 -23.56 -14.77 13.37
CA ARG A 12 -22.34 -14.37 14.07
C ARG A 12 -21.28 -15.46 14.04
N HIS A 13 -21.65 -16.73 14.25
CA HIS A 13 -20.72 -17.85 14.18
C HIS A 13 -20.19 -18.08 12.76
N ALA A 14 -20.99 -17.89 11.72
CA ALA A 14 -20.52 -17.98 10.35
C ALA A 14 -19.47 -16.90 10.06
N LEU A 15 -19.73 -15.63 10.45
CA LEU A 15 -18.75 -14.55 10.33
C LEU A 15 -17.46 -14.86 11.11
N GLU A 16 -17.57 -15.36 12.36
CA GLU A 16 -16.40 -15.70 13.18
C GLU A 16 -15.54 -16.78 12.54
N ARG A 17 -16.15 -17.83 11.97
CA ARG A 17 -15.38 -18.87 11.26
C ARG A 17 -14.63 -18.31 10.08
N GLY A 18 -15.24 -17.43 9.28
CA GLY A 18 -14.59 -16.79 8.17
C GLY A 18 -13.43 -15.87 8.59
N VAL A 19 -13.65 -15.06 9.62
CA VAL A 19 -12.60 -14.23 10.24
C VAL A 19 -11.43 -15.08 10.70
N ASN A 20 -11.70 -16.19 11.40
CA ASN A 20 -10.67 -17.07 11.93
C ASN A 20 -9.88 -17.75 10.82
N GLN A 21 -10.52 -18.26 9.77
CA GLN A 21 -9.83 -18.91 8.66
C GLN A 21 -8.83 -17.97 7.99
N LEU A 22 -9.22 -16.72 7.72
CA LEU A 22 -8.31 -15.74 7.14
C LEU A 22 -7.21 -15.33 8.13
N ALA A 23 -7.57 -14.93 9.34
CA ALA A 23 -6.61 -14.41 10.31
C ALA A 23 -5.61 -15.48 10.78
N ASP A 24 -6.04 -16.73 10.96
CA ASP A 24 -5.15 -17.84 11.34
C ASP A 24 -4.14 -18.16 10.24
N THR A 25 -4.50 -17.96 8.97
CA THR A 25 -3.58 -18.12 7.84
C THR A 25 -2.55 -17.00 7.79
N VAL A 26 -2.97 -15.76 8.10
CA VAL A 26 -2.08 -14.59 8.03
C VAL A 26 -1.15 -14.48 9.24
N LYS A 27 -1.64 -14.68 10.47
CA LYS A 27 -0.89 -14.42 11.72
C LYS A 27 0.36 -15.27 11.92
N ILE A 28 0.49 -16.43 11.22
CA ILE A 28 1.68 -17.28 11.28
C ILE A 28 2.92 -16.63 10.68
N THR A 29 2.76 -15.57 9.89
CA THR A 29 3.86 -14.83 9.26
C THR A 29 4.48 -13.79 10.19
N MET A 30 3.86 -13.51 11.35
CA MET A 30 4.22 -12.41 12.23
C MET A 30 5.52 -12.65 13.00
N GLY A 31 6.39 -11.63 13.03
CA GLY A 31 7.61 -11.59 13.82
C GLY A 31 8.81 -12.30 13.18
N PRO A 32 10.00 -12.24 13.83
CA PRO A 32 11.27 -12.69 13.24
C PRO A 32 11.35 -14.21 13.02
N LYS A 33 10.51 -14.99 13.68
CA LYS A 33 10.37 -16.44 13.47
C LYS A 33 9.04 -16.80 12.80
N GLY A 34 8.38 -15.83 12.17
CA GLY A 34 7.22 -16.03 11.31
C GLY A 34 7.54 -16.91 10.11
N ARG A 35 6.53 -17.56 9.55
CA ARG A 35 6.68 -18.49 8.42
C ARG A 35 5.93 -17.98 7.20
N ASN A 36 6.39 -18.40 6.03
CA ASN A 36 5.75 -18.07 4.78
C ASN A 36 4.48 -18.89 4.53
N VAL A 37 3.58 -18.33 3.74
CA VAL A 37 2.41 -19.00 3.17
C VAL A 37 2.66 -19.26 1.70
N VAL A 38 2.22 -20.41 1.20
CA VAL A 38 2.27 -20.75 -0.23
C VAL A 38 0.90 -20.53 -0.82
N LEU A 39 0.82 -19.69 -1.82
CA LEU A 39 -0.41 -19.35 -2.54
C LEU A 39 -0.37 -20.02 -3.91
N ASP A 40 -1.41 -20.77 -4.25
CA ASP A 40 -1.57 -21.36 -5.58
C ASP A 40 -1.89 -20.26 -6.60
N LYS A 41 -1.31 -20.37 -7.78
CA LYS A 41 -1.58 -19.47 -8.91
C LYS A 41 -2.10 -20.28 -10.08
N LYS A 42 -3.18 -19.82 -10.70
CA LYS A 42 -3.79 -20.47 -11.89
C LYS A 42 -2.80 -20.63 -13.04
N PHE A 43 -1.81 -19.75 -13.12
CA PHE A 43 -0.76 -19.76 -14.12
C PHE A 43 0.59 -19.43 -13.46
N GLY A 44 1.64 -20.18 -13.81
CA GLY A 44 2.99 -19.99 -13.30
C GLY A 44 3.30 -20.80 -12.03
N ALA A 45 4.36 -20.44 -11.33
CA ALA A 45 4.76 -21.07 -10.09
C ALA A 45 3.93 -20.54 -8.91
N PRO A 46 3.69 -21.37 -7.87
CA PRO A 46 3.08 -20.88 -6.63
C PRO A 46 3.86 -19.70 -6.03
N LEU A 47 3.15 -18.74 -5.46
CA LEU A 47 3.76 -17.61 -4.76
C LEU A 47 4.04 -17.98 -3.31
N ILE A 48 5.28 -17.81 -2.87
CA ILE A 48 5.67 -17.92 -1.46
C ILE A 48 5.80 -16.50 -0.91
N THR A 49 5.06 -16.19 0.16
CA THR A 49 5.07 -14.85 0.74
C THR A 49 4.75 -14.87 2.24
N ASN A 50 5.21 -13.83 2.94
CA ASN A 50 4.81 -13.50 4.31
C ASN A 50 4.02 -12.19 4.39
N ASP A 51 3.77 -11.54 3.27
CA ASP A 51 2.96 -10.31 3.23
C ASP A 51 1.48 -10.60 3.52
N GLY A 52 0.99 -9.98 4.61
CA GLY A 52 -0.37 -10.22 5.10
C GLY A 52 -1.47 -9.78 4.13
N VAL A 53 -1.31 -8.67 3.40
CA VAL A 53 -2.33 -8.21 2.46
C VAL A 53 -2.40 -9.10 1.22
N THR A 54 -1.26 -9.55 0.70
CA THR A 54 -1.21 -10.49 -0.44
C THR A 54 -1.88 -11.81 -0.08
N ILE A 55 -1.60 -12.35 1.12
CA ILE A 55 -2.26 -13.57 1.61
C ILE A 55 -3.77 -13.34 1.75
N ALA A 56 -4.18 -12.25 2.40
CA ALA A 56 -5.58 -11.95 2.64
C ALA A 56 -6.40 -11.77 1.34
N LYS A 57 -5.80 -11.20 0.30
CA LYS A 57 -6.44 -11.01 -1.01
C LYS A 57 -6.77 -12.32 -1.73
N GLU A 58 -5.97 -13.35 -1.55
CA GLU A 58 -6.14 -14.66 -2.19
C GLU A 58 -7.17 -15.55 -1.47
N ILE A 59 -7.55 -15.23 -0.23
CA ILE A 59 -8.49 -16.06 0.52
C ILE A 59 -9.93 -15.79 0.09
N GLU A 60 -10.56 -16.82 -0.44
CA GLU A 60 -11.98 -16.89 -0.79
C GLU A 60 -12.55 -18.21 -0.28
N LEU A 61 -13.66 -18.17 0.44
CA LEU A 61 -14.26 -19.33 1.09
C LEU A 61 -15.51 -19.81 0.34
N ASP A 62 -15.71 -21.12 0.30
CA ASP A 62 -16.85 -21.75 -0.39
C ASP A 62 -18.20 -21.39 0.22
N ASP A 63 -18.28 -21.31 1.56
CA ASP A 63 -19.48 -20.88 2.26
C ASP A 63 -19.62 -19.36 2.16
N PRO A 64 -20.71 -18.85 1.56
CA PRO A 64 -20.88 -17.43 1.33
C PRO A 64 -21.01 -16.60 2.62
N PHE A 65 -21.50 -17.17 3.71
CA PHE A 65 -21.63 -16.49 5.00
C PHE A 65 -20.28 -16.41 5.71
N GLU A 66 -19.49 -17.47 5.69
CA GLU A 66 -18.11 -17.46 6.21
C GLU A 66 -17.25 -16.52 5.35
N ASN A 67 -17.42 -16.55 4.04
CA ASN A 67 -16.69 -15.66 3.14
C ASN A 67 -16.94 -14.18 3.44
N MET A 68 -18.16 -13.79 3.86
CA MET A 68 -18.43 -12.42 4.30
C MET A 68 -17.53 -12.02 5.48
N GLY A 69 -17.33 -12.92 6.46
CA GLY A 69 -16.41 -12.69 7.58
C GLY A 69 -14.96 -12.51 7.13
N ALA A 70 -14.51 -13.37 6.23
CA ALA A 70 -13.17 -13.27 5.64
C ALA A 70 -13.00 -11.96 4.86
N GLN A 71 -13.96 -11.56 4.03
CA GLN A 71 -13.91 -10.31 3.25
C GLN A 71 -13.86 -9.06 4.13
N LEU A 72 -14.55 -9.04 5.27
CA LEU A 72 -14.47 -7.92 6.23
C LEU A 72 -13.06 -7.76 6.81
N VAL A 73 -12.38 -8.86 7.17
CA VAL A 73 -11.00 -8.80 7.67
C VAL A 73 -10.00 -8.54 6.55
N LYS A 74 -10.26 -9.02 5.34
CA LYS A 74 -9.50 -8.63 4.14
C LYS A 74 -9.53 -7.12 3.91
N GLU A 75 -10.68 -6.46 4.15
CA GLU A 75 -10.78 -5.00 4.08
C GLU A 75 -9.88 -4.31 5.12
N VAL A 76 -9.75 -4.87 6.34
CA VAL A 76 -8.81 -4.35 7.36
C VAL A 76 -7.37 -4.36 6.83
N ALA A 77 -6.92 -5.48 6.27
CA ALA A 77 -5.58 -5.61 5.71
C ALA A 77 -5.36 -4.62 4.55
N THR A 78 -6.32 -4.53 3.63
CA THR A 78 -6.26 -3.64 2.46
C THR A 78 -6.20 -2.17 2.87
N LYS A 79 -7.06 -1.73 3.78
CA LYS A 79 -7.06 -0.33 4.27
C LYS A 79 -5.78 0.02 5.02
N THR A 80 -5.22 -0.91 5.78
CA THR A 80 -3.96 -0.68 6.48
C THR A 80 -2.82 -0.55 5.48
N ASN A 81 -2.79 -1.38 4.44
CA ASN A 81 -1.84 -1.26 3.34
C ASN A 81 -1.97 0.10 2.62
N ASP A 82 -3.19 0.54 2.28
CA ASP A 82 -3.43 1.80 1.58
C ASP A 82 -2.94 3.02 2.37
N VAL A 83 -3.05 2.99 3.71
CA VAL A 83 -2.70 4.12 4.59
C VAL A 83 -1.23 4.12 4.99
N ALA A 84 -0.68 2.96 5.32
CA ALA A 84 0.63 2.83 5.96
C ALA A 84 1.63 1.96 5.16
N GLY A 85 1.17 1.18 4.21
CA GLY A 85 1.98 0.32 3.35
C GLY A 85 2.62 -0.87 4.05
N ASP A 86 2.35 -1.06 5.35
CA ASP A 86 2.83 -2.16 6.19
C ASP A 86 1.85 -2.40 7.35
N GLY A 87 2.11 -3.41 8.21
CA GLY A 87 1.32 -3.73 9.40
C GLY A 87 0.01 -4.47 9.14
N THR A 88 -0.17 -5.00 7.95
CA THR A 88 -1.39 -5.70 7.50
C THR A 88 -1.68 -6.96 8.32
N THR A 89 -0.64 -7.72 8.66
CA THR A 89 -0.72 -8.90 9.55
C THR A 89 -1.16 -8.51 10.96
N THR A 90 -0.58 -7.46 11.52
CA THR A 90 -0.94 -6.94 12.85
C THR A 90 -2.39 -6.47 12.90
N ALA A 91 -2.84 -5.74 11.87
CA ALA A 91 -4.21 -5.26 11.76
C ALA A 91 -5.22 -6.42 11.70
N THR A 92 -4.92 -7.45 10.90
CA THR A 92 -5.72 -8.67 10.78
C THR A 92 -5.83 -9.41 12.12
N LEU A 93 -4.73 -9.57 12.84
CA LEU A 93 -4.70 -10.21 14.17
C LEU A 93 -5.50 -9.41 15.21
N LEU A 94 -5.33 -8.09 15.24
CA LEU A 94 -6.08 -7.21 16.14
C LEU A 94 -7.58 -7.29 15.86
N ALA A 95 -8.00 -7.28 14.60
CA ALA A 95 -9.41 -7.44 14.22
C ALA A 95 -9.96 -8.78 14.72
N GLN A 96 -9.26 -9.90 14.50
CA GLN A 96 -9.63 -11.20 15.02
C GLN A 96 -9.78 -11.18 16.55
N ALA A 97 -8.81 -10.60 17.25
CA ALA A 97 -8.83 -10.53 18.71
C ALA A 97 -10.03 -9.75 19.26
N ILE A 98 -10.32 -8.59 18.67
CA ILE A 98 -11.45 -7.73 19.06
C ILE A 98 -12.79 -8.45 18.78
N ILE A 99 -12.93 -9.06 17.59
CA ILE A 99 -14.14 -9.79 17.20
C ILE A 99 -14.37 -10.97 18.13
N ARG A 100 -13.36 -11.81 18.36
CA ARG A 100 -13.46 -12.99 19.21
C ARG A 100 -13.87 -12.65 20.66
N GLU A 101 -13.25 -11.63 21.25
CA GLU A 101 -13.62 -11.19 22.60
C GLU A 101 -14.98 -10.48 22.61
N GLY A 102 -15.32 -9.73 21.55
CA GLY A 102 -16.63 -9.10 21.41
C GLY A 102 -17.76 -10.11 21.32
N LEU A 103 -17.63 -11.14 20.48
CA LEU A 103 -18.66 -12.18 20.33
C LEU A 103 -18.91 -12.96 21.62
N LYS A 104 -17.87 -13.25 22.43
CA LYS A 104 -18.06 -13.85 23.77
C LYS A 104 -18.94 -13.02 24.67
N ASN A 105 -18.75 -11.70 24.66
CA ASN A 105 -19.54 -10.79 25.49
C ASN A 105 -20.96 -10.59 24.93
N LEU A 106 -21.15 -10.62 23.61
CA LEU A 106 -22.47 -10.62 22.98
C LEU A 106 -23.27 -11.88 23.35
N ALA A 107 -22.64 -13.07 23.33
CA ALA A 107 -23.25 -14.30 23.78
C ALA A 107 -23.64 -14.26 25.27
N ALA A 108 -22.93 -13.46 26.08
CA ALA A 108 -23.27 -13.20 27.47
C ALA A 108 -24.38 -12.12 27.67
N GLY A 109 -24.91 -11.56 26.59
CA GLY A 109 -26.03 -10.61 26.61
C GLY A 109 -25.63 -9.13 26.59
N ALA A 110 -24.39 -8.79 26.31
CA ALA A 110 -23.94 -7.40 26.19
C ALA A 110 -24.60 -6.70 24.99
N ASN A 111 -24.93 -5.41 25.14
CA ASN A 111 -25.50 -4.60 24.07
C ASN A 111 -24.41 -4.14 23.09
N PRO A 112 -24.42 -4.59 21.82
CA PRO A 112 -23.36 -4.28 20.86
C PRO A 112 -23.22 -2.78 20.56
N MET A 113 -24.31 -2.03 20.56
CA MET A 113 -24.30 -0.60 20.26
C MET A 113 -23.66 0.22 21.38
N VAL A 114 -23.79 -0.22 22.64
CA VAL A 114 -23.11 0.39 23.80
C VAL A 114 -21.65 -0.02 23.86
N MET A 115 -21.38 -1.31 23.64
CA MET A 115 -20.03 -1.88 23.59
C MET A 115 -19.17 -1.23 22.49
N LYS A 116 -19.75 -0.93 21.31
CA LYS A 116 -19.10 -0.18 20.24
C LYS A 116 -18.57 1.19 20.69
N LYS A 117 -19.29 1.91 21.56
CA LYS A 117 -18.83 3.19 22.12
C LYS A 117 -17.59 3.02 22.99
N GLY A 118 -17.56 1.97 23.81
CA GLY A 118 -16.40 1.62 24.64
C GLY A 118 -15.18 1.25 23.80
N ILE A 119 -15.37 0.46 22.72
CA ILE A 119 -14.33 0.13 21.75
C ILE A 119 -13.75 1.41 21.13
N ALA A 120 -14.59 2.34 20.68
CA ALA A 120 -14.14 3.58 20.05
C ALA A 120 -13.33 4.46 21.02
N LYS A 121 -13.80 4.65 22.28
CA LYS A 121 -13.09 5.41 23.31
C LYS A 121 -11.72 4.78 23.63
N ALA A 122 -11.69 3.47 23.83
CA ALA A 122 -10.48 2.74 24.15
C ALA A 122 -9.45 2.78 23.01
N THR A 123 -9.92 2.66 21.76
CA THR A 123 -9.07 2.80 20.58
C THR A 123 -8.44 4.18 20.51
N ALA A 124 -9.22 5.24 20.69
CA ALA A 124 -8.70 6.61 20.71
C ALA A 124 -7.63 6.82 21.79
N ALA A 125 -7.89 6.33 23.03
CA ALA A 125 -6.92 6.44 24.12
C ALA A 125 -5.64 5.62 23.85
N ALA A 126 -5.75 4.44 23.26
CA ALA A 126 -4.59 3.65 22.87
C ALA A 126 -3.75 4.34 21.78
N VAL A 127 -4.40 4.91 20.77
CA VAL A 127 -3.74 5.67 19.70
C VAL A 127 -3.00 6.89 20.26
N GLU A 128 -3.62 7.65 21.14
CA GLU A 128 -2.96 8.78 21.81
C GLU A 128 -1.75 8.33 22.66
N ALA A 129 -1.86 7.21 23.37
CA ALA A 129 -0.72 6.65 24.11
C ALA A 129 0.42 6.18 23.18
N ILE A 130 0.11 5.58 22.04
CA ILE A 130 1.09 5.19 21.03
C ILE A 130 1.80 6.43 20.49
N LYS A 131 1.06 7.47 20.09
CA LYS A 131 1.62 8.74 19.61
C LYS A 131 2.46 9.46 20.67
N ALA A 132 2.03 9.45 21.92
CA ALA A 132 2.78 10.07 23.02
C ALA A 132 4.15 9.41 23.27
N ASN A 133 4.29 8.13 22.95
CA ASN A 133 5.54 7.38 23.07
C ASN A 133 6.37 7.38 21.78
N SER A 134 5.91 8.08 20.72
CA SER A 134 6.63 8.18 19.45
C SER A 134 7.89 9.03 19.58
N GLN A 135 8.95 8.57 18.93
CA GLN A 135 10.21 9.29 18.79
C GLN A 135 10.45 9.63 17.33
N LYS A 136 10.96 10.83 17.05
CA LYS A 136 11.33 11.21 15.68
C LYS A 136 12.49 10.38 15.19
N VAL A 137 12.47 10.04 13.92
CA VAL A 137 13.60 9.38 13.23
C VAL A 137 14.79 10.36 13.18
N ASN A 138 15.94 9.92 13.65
CA ASN A 138 17.17 10.71 13.71
C ASN A 138 18.24 10.09 12.79
N GLY A 139 18.22 10.49 11.51
CA GLY A 139 19.25 10.12 10.54
C GLY A 139 19.09 8.73 9.92
N SER A 140 20.11 8.35 9.17
CA SER A 140 20.17 7.14 8.34
C SER A 140 20.11 5.83 9.15
N ASP A 141 20.67 5.83 10.37
CA ASP A 141 20.71 4.64 11.23
C ASP A 141 19.32 4.19 11.67
N ASP A 142 18.44 5.12 12.05
CA ASP A 142 17.08 4.78 12.45
C ASP A 142 16.26 4.29 11.24
N ILE A 143 16.48 4.87 10.06
CA ILE A 143 15.88 4.40 8.81
C ILE A 143 16.33 2.97 8.52
N ALA A 144 17.62 2.69 8.65
CA ALA A 144 18.17 1.36 8.45
C ALA A 144 17.58 0.34 9.44
N ARG A 145 17.37 0.72 10.72
CA ARG A 145 16.72 -0.14 11.73
C ARG A 145 15.29 -0.48 11.35
N VAL A 146 14.47 0.51 10.96
CA VAL A 146 13.10 0.28 10.51
C VAL A 146 13.08 -0.67 9.31
N GLY A 147 13.91 -0.39 8.30
CA GLY A 147 14.02 -1.24 7.11
C GLY A 147 14.47 -2.67 7.43
N THR A 148 15.39 -2.82 8.40
CA THR A 148 15.87 -4.13 8.87
C THR A 148 14.77 -4.91 9.59
N VAL A 149 14.00 -4.27 10.47
CA VAL A 149 12.92 -4.93 11.22
C VAL A 149 11.81 -5.38 10.28
N SER A 150 11.41 -4.51 9.34
CA SER A 150 10.32 -4.83 8.38
C SER A 150 10.76 -5.89 7.37
N SER A 151 11.98 -5.81 6.81
CA SER A 151 12.49 -6.79 5.85
C SER A 151 13.02 -8.08 6.47
N GLY A 152 13.40 -8.06 7.76
CA GLY A 152 14.15 -9.14 8.40
C GLY A 152 15.60 -9.30 7.89
N ASP A 153 16.14 -8.30 7.18
CA ASP A 153 17.47 -8.33 6.56
C ASP A 153 18.19 -6.98 6.73
N GLU A 154 19.32 -7.02 7.44
CA GLU A 154 20.14 -5.83 7.71
C GLU A 154 20.70 -5.19 6.43
N THR A 155 21.00 -5.99 5.42
CA THR A 155 21.50 -5.52 4.12
C THR A 155 20.43 -4.68 3.40
N VAL A 156 19.18 -5.14 3.44
CA VAL A 156 18.03 -4.41 2.87
C VAL A 156 17.80 -3.10 3.62
N GLY A 157 17.84 -3.13 4.96
CA GLY A 157 17.69 -1.91 5.76
C GLY A 157 18.73 -0.84 5.43
N LYS A 158 20.00 -1.22 5.32
CA LYS A 158 21.09 -0.32 4.91
C LYS A 158 20.89 0.22 3.49
N LEU A 159 20.49 -0.65 2.57
CA LEU A 159 20.26 -0.28 1.17
C LEU A 159 19.14 0.77 1.03
N ILE A 160 18.04 0.60 1.79
CA ILE A 160 16.94 1.57 1.83
C ILE A 160 17.41 2.90 2.41
N ALA A 161 18.17 2.87 3.51
CA ALA A 161 18.71 4.08 4.13
C ALA A 161 19.64 4.86 3.18
N GLU A 162 20.55 4.16 2.51
CA GLU A 162 21.41 4.76 1.48
C GLU A 162 20.61 5.34 0.31
N ALA A 163 19.56 4.65 -0.15
CA ALA A 163 18.70 5.14 -1.23
C ALA A 163 17.97 6.42 -0.80
N MET A 164 17.43 6.47 0.43
CA MET A 164 16.76 7.65 0.97
C MET A 164 17.70 8.84 1.15
N GLU A 165 18.96 8.60 1.56
CA GLU A 165 19.94 9.65 1.69
C GLU A 165 20.34 10.26 0.33
N LYS A 166 20.46 9.43 -0.72
CA LYS A 166 20.83 9.86 -2.06
C LYS A 166 19.78 10.74 -2.75
N VAL A 167 18.50 10.46 -2.54
CA VAL A 167 17.40 11.19 -3.23
C VAL A 167 16.75 12.28 -2.39
N SER A 168 17.29 12.59 -1.22
CA SER A 168 16.70 13.53 -0.25
C SER A 168 15.31 13.12 0.29
N HIS A 169 14.79 13.90 1.24
CA HIS A 169 13.55 13.59 1.98
C HIS A 169 12.30 13.40 1.10
N ASP A 170 12.21 14.14 -0.01
CA ASP A 170 11.08 14.11 -0.95
C ASP A 170 11.38 13.26 -2.19
N GLY A 171 12.51 12.54 -2.18
CA GLY A 171 12.96 11.74 -3.30
C GLY A 171 12.15 10.47 -3.50
N VAL A 172 12.03 10.06 -4.75
CA VAL A 172 11.29 8.85 -5.14
C VAL A 172 12.20 7.64 -5.11
N ILE A 173 11.75 6.58 -4.48
CA ILE A 173 12.43 5.28 -4.50
C ILE A 173 11.47 4.25 -5.11
N THR A 174 11.94 3.53 -6.12
CA THR A 174 11.22 2.43 -6.76
C THR A 174 11.94 1.11 -6.55
N VAL A 175 11.20 0.02 -6.56
CA VAL A 175 11.74 -1.34 -6.45
C VAL A 175 11.52 -2.05 -7.78
N GLU A 176 12.60 -2.52 -8.39
CA GLU A 176 12.57 -3.18 -9.70
C GLU A 176 13.37 -4.48 -9.66
N GLU A 177 13.07 -5.37 -10.60
CA GLU A 177 13.82 -6.62 -10.76
C GLU A 177 15.20 -6.37 -11.36
N SER A 178 16.23 -6.99 -10.77
CA SER A 178 17.59 -7.01 -11.33
C SER A 178 17.69 -8.07 -12.41
N LYS A 179 18.54 -7.83 -13.40
CA LYS A 179 18.94 -8.84 -14.38
C LYS A 179 20.04 -9.78 -13.84
N THR A 180 20.58 -9.47 -12.67
CA THR A 180 21.64 -10.23 -11.99
C THR A 180 21.12 -10.77 -10.66
N ALA A 181 21.87 -11.68 -10.04
CA ALA A 181 21.52 -12.20 -8.72
C ALA A 181 21.77 -11.20 -7.58
N GLU A 182 22.41 -10.07 -7.84
CA GLU A 182 22.76 -9.06 -6.84
C GLU A 182 21.63 -8.06 -6.63
N THR A 183 21.44 -7.66 -5.38
CA THR A 183 20.53 -6.57 -4.98
C THR A 183 21.37 -5.31 -4.70
N TYR A 184 21.04 -4.21 -5.38
CA TYR A 184 21.77 -2.94 -5.28
C TYR A 184 20.86 -1.74 -5.50
N SER A 185 21.33 -0.54 -5.15
CA SER A 185 20.64 0.72 -5.42
C SER A 185 21.40 1.58 -6.43
N GLU A 186 20.67 2.19 -7.35
CA GLU A 186 21.17 3.19 -8.27
C GLU A 186 20.27 4.42 -8.28
N VAL A 187 20.82 5.57 -8.66
CA VAL A 187 20.03 6.81 -8.82
C VAL A 187 20.06 7.19 -10.29
N VAL A 188 18.88 7.47 -10.83
CA VAL A 188 18.69 7.87 -12.23
C VAL A 188 17.92 9.18 -12.31
N GLU A 189 17.99 9.83 -13.46
CA GLU A 189 17.17 11.01 -13.76
C GLU A 189 15.68 10.60 -13.75
N GLY A 190 14.85 11.38 -13.08
CA GLY A 190 13.44 11.07 -12.97
C GLY A 190 12.68 12.01 -12.06
N MET A 191 11.37 11.91 -12.07
CA MET A 191 10.52 12.70 -11.18
C MET A 191 9.17 12.04 -10.89
N GLN A 192 8.54 12.46 -9.80
CA GLN A 192 7.15 12.12 -9.48
C GLN A 192 6.27 13.36 -9.46
N PHE A 193 5.02 13.20 -9.88
CA PHE A 193 3.98 14.22 -9.69
C PHE A 193 2.65 13.58 -9.25
N ASP A 194 1.83 14.39 -8.55
CA ASP A 194 0.63 13.96 -7.84
C ASP A 194 -0.59 13.92 -8.79
N ARG A 195 -0.53 13.09 -9.81
CA ARG A 195 -1.62 12.76 -10.72
C ARG A 195 -1.51 11.31 -11.12
N GLY A 196 -2.58 10.57 -10.93
CA GLY A 196 -2.68 9.17 -11.33
C GLY A 196 -3.45 8.98 -12.62
N TYR A 197 -3.72 7.73 -12.97
CA TYR A 197 -4.50 7.39 -14.16
C TYR A 197 -5.93 7.94 -14.10
N ILE A 198 -6.46 8.35 -15.25
CA ILE A 198 -7.80 8.92 -15.35
C ILE A 198 -8.88 7.86 -15.04
N THR A 199 -8.62 6.61 -15.36
CA THR A 199 -9.55 5.50 -15.13
C THR A 199 -8.82 4.20 -14.79
N PRO A 200 -9.38 3.36 -13.90
CA PRO A 200 -8.82 2.04 -13.56
C PRO A 200 -8.66 1.07 -14.76
N TYR A 201 -9.41 1.28 -15.85
CA TYR A 201 -9.24 0.47 -17.08
C TYR A 201 -7.88 0.65 -17.76
N MET A 202 -7.08 1.61 -17.30
CA MET A 202 -5.73 1.89 -17.82
C MET A 202 -4.62 1.17 -17.05
N VAL A 203 -4.91 0.40 -16.00
CA VAL A 203 -3.92 -0.38 -15.27
C VAL A 203 -3.37 -1.53 -16.13
N THR A 204 -2.12 -1.91 -15.86
CA THR A 204 -1.47 -3.10 -16.46
C THR A 204 -1.29 -4.20 -15.42
N ASP A 205 -1.19 -3.83 -14.15
CA ASP A 205 -1.17 -4.71 -12.99
C ASP A 205 -2.44 -4.49 -12.17
N THR A 206 -3.37 -5.43 -12.24
CA THR A 206 -4.66 -5.36 -11.55
C THR A 206 -4.54 -5.71 -10.06
N GLU A 207 -3.49 -6.40 -9.64
CA GLU A 207 -3.27 -6.74 -8.23
C GLU A 207 -2.80 -5.50 -7.45
N LYS A 208 -1.86 -4.74 -8.03
CA LYS A 208 -1.34 -3.49 -7.46
C LYS A 208 -2.14 -2.25 -7.86
N MET A 209 -3.10 -2.39 -8.79
CA MET A 209 -3.82 -1.26 -9.38
C MET A 209 -2.88 -0.19 -9.95
N GLU A 210 -1.82 -0.63 -10.64
CA GLU A 210 -0.80 0.21 -11.25
C GLU A 210 -0.72 -0.01 -12.77
N ALA A 211 -0.31 1.03 -13.49
CA ALA A 211 0.08 0.92 -14.89
C ALA A 211 1.59 1.08 -15.00
N VAL A 212 2.27 0.08 -15.58
CA VAL A 212 3.72 0.10 -15.82
C VAL A 212 3.98 0.10 -17.33
N LEU A 213 4.63 1.13 -17.79
CA LEU A 213 5.01 1.34 -19.19
C LEU A 213 6.53 1.32 -19.31
N ASP A 214 7.11 0.24 -19.83
CA ASP A 214 8.55 0.19 -20.15
C ASP A 214 8.78 0.76 -21.53
N ASP A 215 9.91 1.43 -21.75
CA ASP A 215 10.29 2.13 -22.98
C ASP A 215 9.18 3.06 -23.48
N ALA A 216 8.64 3.85 -22.56
CA ALA A 216 7.47 4.68 -22.78
C ALA A 216 7.77 5.90 -23.66
N LEU A 217 6.86 6.18 -24.58
CA LEU A 217 6.70 7.50 -25.22
C LEU A 217 5.78 8.36 -24.39
N ILE A 218 6.01 9.68 -24.35
CA ILE A 218 5.26 10.61 -23.51
C ILE A 218 4.78 11.77 -24.35
N LEU A 219 3.47 11.87 -24.52
CA LEU A 219 2.80 13.01 -25.15
C LEU A 219 2.46 14.02 -24.04
N ILE A 220 2.91 15.26 -24.20
CA ILE A 220 2.77 16.31 -23.20
C ILE A 220 1.98 17.48 -23.81
N THR A 221 0.83 17.82 -23.22
CA THR A 221 0.02 18.94 -23.69
C THR A 221 -0.71 19.62 -22.51
N ASP A 222 -0.94 20.91 -22.64
CA ASP A 222 -1.79 21.69 -21.75
C ASP A 222 -3.27 21.71 -22.17
N LYS A 223 -3.59 21.06 -23.31
CA LYS A 223 -4.94 21.01 -23.85
C LYS A 223 -5.78 19.91 -23.21
N LYS A 224 -7.09 20.15 -23.18
CA LYS A 224 -8.10 19.14 -22.89
C LYS A 224 -8.41 18.35 -24.15
N ILE A 225 -8.41 17.04 -24.06
CA ILE A 225 -8.61 16.13 -25.19
C ILE A 225 -9.99 15.47 -25.05
N SER A 226 -10.95 15.87 -25.89
CA SER A 226 -12.30 15.28 -25.94
C SER A 226 -12.60 14.60 -27.28
N ASN A 227 -11.90 14.99 -28.34
CA ASN A 227 -12.06 14.43 -29.68
C ASN A 227 -10.85 13.56 -30.06
N ILE A 228 -11.08 12.29 -30.40
CA ILE A 228 -10.01 11.36 -30.78
C ILE A 228 -9.31 11.75 -32.08
N GLN A 229 -9.98 12.49 -32.98
CA GLN A 229 -9.43 12.90 -34.26
C GLN A 229 -8.17 13.78 -34.13
N GLU A 230 -8.04 14.48 -33.00
CA GLU A 230 -6.85 15.30 -32.73
C GLU A 230 -5.61 14.45 -32.43
N LEU A 231 -5.81 13.23 -31.94
CA LEU A 231 -4.74 12.29 -31.57
C LEU A 231 -4.44 11.25 -32.68
N LEU A 232 -5.36 11.04 -33.63
CA LEU A 232 -5.24 9.96 -34.60
C LEU A 232 -3.87 9.92 -35.31
N PRO A 233 -3.32 11.04 -35.81
CA PRO A 233 -2.06 10.99 -36.56
C PRO A 233 -0.87 10.49 -35.73
N ILE A 234 -0.82 10.86 -34.45
CA ILE A 234 0.26 10.39 -33.56
C ILE A 234 0.00 8.98 -33.05
N LEU A 235 -1.27 8.61 -32.76
CA LEU A 235 -1.62 7.26 -32.33
C LEU A 235 -1.31 6.21 -33.38
N GLU A 236 -1.52 6.48 -34.66
CA GLU A 236 -1.16 5.59 -35.77
C GLU A 236 0.33 5.33 -35.80
N GLN A 237 1.16 6.36 -35.63
CA GLN A 237 2.61 6.23 -35.58
C GLN A 237 3.07 5.42 -34.35
N VAL A 238 2.46 5.66 -33.17
CA VAL A 238 2.74 4.92 -31.94
C VAL A 238 2.40 3.44 -32.09
N VAL A 239 1.22 3.13 -32.65
CA VAL A 239 0.79 1.73 -32.93
C VAL A 239 1.77 1.05 -33.89
N GLN A 240 2.17 1.71 -34.97
CA GLN A 240 3.15 1.15 -35.91
C GLN A 240 4.51 0.90 -35.27
N SER A 241 4.92 1.72 -34.29
CA SER A 241 6.19 1.54 -33.56
C SER A 241 6.13 0.43 -32.51
N GLY A 242 4.94 -0.04 -32.13
CA GLY A 242 4.73 -1.03 -31.07
C GLY A 242 5.07 -0.54 -29.66
N LYS A 243 5.31 0.76 -29.49
CA LYS A 243 5.69 1.34 -28.20
C LYS A 243 4.49 1.68 -27.32
N LYS A 244 4.73 1.79 -26.02
CA LYS A 244 3.75 2.19 -25.02
C LYS A 244 3.69 3.71 -24.93
N LEU A 245 2.50 4.27 -24.71
CA LEU A 245 2.27 5.71 -24.68
C LEU A 245 1.71 6.18 -23.34
N LEU A 246 2.36 7.16 -22.73
CA LEU A 246 1.76 7.99 -21.68
C LEU A 246 1.25 9.28 -22.32
N VAL A 247 -0.01 9.65 -22.02
CA VAL A 247 -0.59 10.94 -22.41
C VAL A 247 -0.76 11.79 -21.16
N ILE A 248 -0.07 12.92 -21.11
CA ILE A 248 -0.20 13.94 -20.06
C ILE A 248 -0.95 15.12 -20.70
N ALA A 249 -2.20 15.36 -20.27
CA ALA A 249 -3.06 16.39 -20.81
C ALA A 249 -3.80 17.12 -19.68
N GLU A 250 -4.37 18.30 -19.93
CA GLU A 250 -5.23 18.94 -18.93
C GLU A 250 -6.33 18.01 -18.45
N ASP A 251 -7.02 17.36 -19.37
CA ASP A 251 -7.96 16.26 -19.14
C ASP A 251 -8.11 15.44 -20.43
N VAL A 252 -8.53 14.18 -20.29
CA VAL A 252 -8.93 13.33 -21.41
C VAL A 252 -10.31 12.78 -21.10
N GLU A 253 -11.30 13.10 -21.92
CA GLU A 253 -12.70 12.76 -21.65
C GLU A 253 -13.49 12.40 -22.91
N GLY A 254 -14.76 12.06 -22.73
CA GLY A 254 -15.74 11.85 -23.81
C GLY A 254 -15.34 10.74 -24.78
N GLU A 255 -15.47 11.03 -26.08
CA GLU A 255 -15.17 10.10 -27.16
C GLU A 255 -13.69 9.68 -27.18
N ALA A 256 -12.76 10.62 -26.92
CA ALA A 256 -11.34 10.34 -26.92
C ALA A 256 -10.99 9.28 -25.84
N LEU A 257 -11.46 9.47 -24.60
CA LEU A 257 -11.21 8.54 -23.52
C LEU A 257 -11.80 7.15 -23.80
N SER A 258 -13.06 7.10 -24.26
CA SER A 258 -13.74 5.83 -24.57
C SER A 258 -13.03 5.05 -25.66
N THR A 259 -12.57 5.73 -26.71
CA THR A 259 -11.84 5.11 -27.82
C THR A 259 -10.48 4.57 -27.37
N LEU A 260 -9.74 5.31 -26.54
CA LEU A 260 -8.45 4.88 -25.99
C LEU A 260 -8.62 3.63 -25.10
N ILE A 261 -9.64 3.61 -24.23
CA ILE A 261 -9.94 2.45 -23.37
C ILE A 261 -10.26 1.23 -24.23
N VAL A 262 -11.14 1.35 -25.23
CA VAL A 262 -11.53 0.22 -26.10
C VAL A 262 -10.30 -0.35 -26.83
N ASN A 263 -9.43 0.48 -27.39
CA ASN A 263 -8.24 0.02 -28.10
C ASN A 263 -7.21 -0.61 -27.13
N LYS A 264 -7.08 -0.09 -25.92
CA LYS A 264 -6.25 -0.70 -24.88
C LYS A 264 -6.79 -2.08 -24.49
N LEU A 265 -8.07 -2.22 -24.23
CA LEU A 265 -8.69 -3.50 -23.86
C LEU A 265 -8.60 -4.54 -24.99
N ARG A 266 -8.59 -4.11 -26.24
CA ARG A 266 -8.36 -4.97 -27.42
C ARG A 266 -6.88 -5.33 -27.61
N GLY A 267 -5.95 -4.71 -26.85
CA GLY A 267 -4.52 -4.92 -26.99
C GLY A 267 -3.89 -4.29 -28.24
N THR A 268 -4.62 -3.45 -28.97
CA THR A 268 -4.11 -2.74 -30.17
C THR A 268 -3.25 -1.54 -29.84
N LEU A 269 -3.47 -0.92 -28.67
CA LEU A 269 -2.71 0.25 -28.20
C LEU A 269 -2.43 0.13 -26.70
N ASN A 270 -1.17 0.22 -26.30
CA ASN A 270 -0.78 0.34 -24.91
C ASN A 270 -0.68 1.82 -24.52
N VAL A 271 -1.75 2.35 -23.94
CA VAL A 271 -1.85 3.75 -23.54
C VAL A 271 -2.31 3.92 -22.10
N VAL A 272 -1.75 4.93 -21.44
CA VAL A 272 -2.21 5.42 -20.13
C VAL A 272 -2.37 6.92 -20.24
N CYS A 273 -3.47 7.47 -19.70
CA CYS A 273 -3.73 8.88 -19.67
C CYS A 273 -3.74 9.38 -18.23
N VAL A 274 -3.05 10.49 -18.00
CA VAL A 274 -2.99 11.17 -16.70
C VAL A 274 -3.29 12.64 -16.88
N LYS A 275 -3.82 13.29 -15.84
CA LYS A 275 -4.01 14.73 -15.85
C LYS A 275 -2.68 15.45 -15.63
N ALA A 276 -2.50 16.57 -16.31
CA ALA A 276 -1.34 17.43 -16.11
C ALA A 276 -1.28 17.94 -14.65
N PRO A 277 -0.09 17.96 -14.04
CA PRO A 277 0.08 18.48 -12.69
C PRO A 277 -0.07 20.01 -12.66
N GLY A 278 -0.51 20.54 -11.51
CA GLY A 278 -0.68 21.98 -11.31
C GLY A 278 -1.91 22.58 -12.02
N PHE A 279 -2.04 23.91 -11.91
CA PHE A 279 -3.12 24.71 -12.49
C PHE A 279 -2.56 26.01 -13.06
N GLY A 280 -3.19 26.56 -14.11
CA GLY A 280 -2.80 27.85 -14.71
C GLY A 280 -1.34 27.86 -15.18
N ASP A 281 -0.60 28.93 -14.89
CA ASP A 281 0.79 29.09 -15.34
C ASP A 281 1.73 28.04 -14.70
N ARG A 282 1.45 27.60 -13.48
CA ARG A 282 2.21 26.52 -12.85
C ARG A 282 2.10 25.20 -13.61
N ARG A 283 0.94 24.89 -14.20
CA ARG A 283 0.79 23.71 -15.05
C ARG A 283 1.73 23.78 -16.23
N LYS A 284 1.82 24.93 -16.89
CA LYS A 284 2.72 25.14 -18.03
C LYS A 284 4.17 24.91 -17.65
N GLU A 285 4.60 25.47 -16.52
CA GLU A 285 5.96 25.31 -16.02
C GLU A 285 6.28 23.85 -15.64
N MET A 286 5.33 23.14 -15.01
CA MET A 286 5.53 21.72 -14.67
C MET A 286 5.54 20.83 -15.92
N LEU A 287 4.73 21.12 -16.93
CA LEU A 287 4.77 20.40 -18.21
C LEU A 287 6.11 20.63 -18.93
N GLU A 288 6.68 21.84 -18.84
CA GLU A 288 8.00 22.14 -19.37
C GLU A 288 9.11 21.38 -18.61
N ASP A 289 9.01 21.27 -17.27
CA ASP A 289 9.94 20.49 -16.46
C ASP A 289 9.93 19.01 -16.89
N ILE A 290 8.72 18.45 -17.12
CA ILE A 290 8.55 17.07 -17.62
C ILE A 290 9.14 16.93 -19.04
N ALA A 291 8.90 17.91 -19.91
CA ALA A 291 9.43 17.90 -21.27
C ALA A 291 10.97 17.91 -21.29
N VAL A 292 11.58 18.77 -20.48
CA VAL A 292 13.05 18.82 -20.32
C VAL A 292 13.60 17.49 -19.79
N LEU A 293 12.94 16.90 -18.79
CA LEU A 293 13.36 15.63 -18.20
C LEU A 293 13.29 14.48 -19.19
N THR A 294 12.29 14.47 -20.06
CA THR A 294 12.01 13.36 -20.98
C THR A 294 12.54 13.58 -22.39
N GLY A 295 13.11 14.77 -22.66
CA GLY A 295 13.57 15.16 -23.99
C GLY A 295 12.43 15.37 -25.00
N GLY A 296 11.22 15.66 -24.51
CA GLY A 296 10.04 15.93 -25.32
C GLY A 296 9.76 17.41 -25.52
N THR A 297 8.64 17.69 -26.17
CA THR A 297 8.14 19.05 -26.41
C THR A 297 6.72 19.19 -25.89
N VAL A 298 6.42 20.29 -25.20
CA VAL A 298 5.05 20.59 -24.79
C VAL A 298 4.25 21.05 -26.01
N ILE A 299 3.19 20.32 -26.33
CA ILE A 299 2.29 20.67 -27.43
C ILE A 299 1.23 21.62 -26.89
N THR A 300 1.44 22.89 -27.12
CA THR A 300 0.57 23.98 -26.65
C THR A 300 0.35 25.01 -27.75
N ALA A 301 -0.83 25.63 -27.72
CA ALA A 301 -1.16 26.72 -28.67
C ALA A 301 -0.26 27.95 -28.48
N ASP A 302 0.23 28.20 -27.27
CA ASP A 302 1.14 29.31 -26.97
C ASP A 302 2.47 29.20 -27.75
N MET A 303 2.89 27.98 -28.06
CA MET A 303 4.08 27.70 -28.88
C MET A 303 3.74 27.48 -30.35
N GLY A 304 2.47 27.60 -30.73
CA GLY A 304 2.01 27.43 -32.11
C GLY A 304 1.84 25.95 -32.53
N TYR A 305 1.83 25.00 -31.58
CA TYR A 305 1.65 23.57 -31.87
C TYR A 305 0.20 23.12 -31.70
N GLU A 306 -0.28 22.33 -32.66
CA GLU A 306 -1.56 21.65 -32.57
C GLU A 306 -1.37 20.12 -32.38
N LEU A 307 -2.26 19.46 -31.61
CA LEU A 307 -2.18 18.02 -31.35
C LEU A 307 -2.21 17.19 -32.65
N LYS A 308 -2.96 17.62 -33.65
CA LYS A 308 -3.03 16.94 -34.97
C LYS A 308 -1.71 16.95 -35.74
N GLU A 309 -0.80 17.88 -35.38
CA GLU A 309 0.52 18.04 -36.00
C GLU A 309 1.63 17.40 -35.21
N ALA A 310 1.28 16.71 -34.11
CA ALA A 310 2.24 16.03 -33.28
C ALA A 310 2.99 14.94 -34.06
N THR A 311 4.30 14.90 -33.87
CA THR A 311 5.20 13.92 -34.48
C THR A 311 5.92 13.10 -33.41
N MET A 312 6.47 11.94 -33.80
CA MET A 312 7.22 11.07 -32.88
C MET A 312 8.43 11.75 -32.23
N ASP A 313 9.02 12.74 -32.90
CA ASP A 313 10.18 13.50 -32.39
C ASP A 313 9.81 14.50 -31.31
N MET A 314 8.53 14.90 -31.22
CA MET A 314 8.02 15.75 -30.16
C MET A 314 7.71 14.97 -28.88
N LEU A 315 7.59 13.65 -28.96
CA LEU A 315 7.29 12.82 -27.81
C LEU A 315 8.52 12.68 -26.89
N GLY A 316 8.31 12.93 -25.61
CA GLY A 316 9.29 12.57 -24.58
C GLY A 316 9.47 11.06 -24.50
N LYS A 317 10.57 10.61 -23.92
CA LYS A 317 10.92 9.20 -23.74
C LYS A 317 11.38 8.95 -22.30
N ALA A 318 11.02 7.81 -21.77
CA ALA A 318 11.54 7.33 -20.49
C ALA A 318 11.70 5.81 -20.53
N ARG A 319 12.69 5.32 -19.79
CA ARG A 319 12.92 3.88 -19.64
C ARG A 319 11.70 3.19 -19.02
N GLN A 320 11.09 3.81 -18.02
CA GLN A 320 9.87 3.30 -17.40
C GLN A 320 8.99 4.45 -16.90
N VAL A 321 7.68 4.25 -16.97
CA VAL A 321 6.69 5.09 -16.30
C VAL A 321 5.80 4.21 -15.45
N LYS A 322 5.62 4.58 -14.17
CA LYS A 322 4.68 3.94 -13.25
C LYS A 322 3.57 4.91 -12.91
N VAL A 323 2.34 4.48 -13.07
CA VAL A 323 1.15 5.29 -12.77
C VAL A 323 0.28 4.54 -11.80
N SER A 324 0.10 5.09 -10.61
CA SER A 324 -0.85 4.62 -9.60
C SER A 324 -2.17 5.41 -9.68
N LYS A 325 -3.05 5.19 -8.74
CA LYS A 325 -4.30 5.95 -8.63
C LYS A 325 -4.08 7.45 -8.40
N GLU A 326 -3.00 7.83 -7.73
CA GLU A 326 -2.76 9.20 -7.26
C GLU A 326 -1.48 9.82 -7.84
N ASN A 327 -0.51 9.00 -8.23
CA ASN A 327 0.82 9.46 -8.61
C ASN A 327 1.27 8.91 -9.96
N THR A 328 2.11 9.67 -10.64
CA THR A 328 2.87 9.26 -11.82
C THR A 328 4.36 9.43 -11.54
N ILE A 329 5.15 8.39 -11.77
CA ILE A 329 6.61 8.36 -11.62
C ILE A 329 7.21 8.14 -13.00
N ILE A 330 8.07 9.04 -13.42
CA ILE A 330 8.89 8.94 -14.63
C ILE A 330 10.29 8.54 -14.19
N VAL A 331 10.78 7.43 -14.70
CA VAL A 331 12.08 6.85 -14.31
C VAL A 331 13.00 6.85 -15.54
N ASP A 332 14.19 7.40 -15.38
CA ASP A 332 15.22 7.45 -16.41
C ASP A 332 14.69 8.10 -17.71
N GLY A 333 14.37 9.38 -17.59
CA GLY A 333 13.95 10.21 -18.73
C GLY A 333 15.09 10.46 -19.70
N ALA A 334 14.78 10.52 -20.98
CA ALA A 334 15.77 10.69 -22.05
C ALA A 334 16.24 12.15 -22.29
N GLY A 335 15.91 13.07 -21.36
CA GLY A 335 16.39 14.45 -21.41
C GLY A 335 17.92 14.53 -21.25
N SER A 336 18.55 15.53 -21.86
CA SER A 336 19.99 15.69 -21.66
C SER A 336 20.28 16.23 -20.26
N SER A 337 21.30 15.70 -19.57
CA SER A 337 21.73 16.15 -18.25
C SER A 337 22.09 17.65 -18.25
N GLU A 338 22.54 18.19 -19.38
CA GLU A 338 22.81 19.63 -19.53
C GLU A 338 21.51 20.46 -19.52
N ALA A 339 20.46 20.02 -20.24
CA ALA A 339 19.17 20.70 -20.25
C ALA A 339 18.51 20.66 -18.86
N ILE A 340 18.56 19.52 -18.18
CA ILE A 340 18.04 19.35 -16.81
C ILE A 340 18.78 20.27 -15.85
N LYS A 341 20.12 20.34 -15.92
CA LYS A 341 20.94 21.23 -15.11
C LYS A 341 20.62 22.71 -15.35
N ASN A 342 20.46 23.10 -16.61
CA ASN A 342 20.10 24.46 -16.97
C ASN A 342 18.72 24.83 -16.43
N ARG A 343 17.74 23.93 -16.54
CA ARG A 343 16.40 24.13 -15.99
C ARG A 343 16.41 24.24 -14.46
N THR A 344 17.16 23.38 -13.80
CA THR A 344 17.37 23.41 -12.33
C THR A 344 17.99 24.74 -11.88
N ASN A 345 18.99 25.26 -12.60
CA ASN A 345 19.59 26.56 -12.30
C ASN A 345 18.62 27.71 -12.52
N GLN A 346 17.77 27.64 -13.55
CA GLN A 346 16.72 28.63 -13.80
C GLN A 346 15.73 28.67 -12.61
N ILE A 347 15.29 27.53 -12.11
CA ILE A 347 14.39 27.45 -10.95
C ILE A 347 15.08 28.02 -9.70
N ARG A 348 16.37 27.74 -9.46
CA ARG A 348 17.14 28.33 -8.36
C ARG A 348 17.17 29.86 -8.43
N SER A 349 17.43 30.42 -9.60
CA SER A 349 17.42 31.87 -9.78
C SER A 349 16.02 32.47 -9.53
N GLN A 350 14.95 31.78 -9.89
CA GLN A 350 13.59 32.20 -9.57
C GLN A 350 13.32 32.20 -8.06
N ILE A 351 13.83 31.20 -7.31
CA ILE A 351 13.73 31.13 -5.85
C ILE A 351 14.42 32.33 -5.19
N GLU A 352 15.58 32.75 -5.70
CA GLU A 352 16.34 33.90 -5.16
C GLU A 352 15.65 35.24 -5.46
N THR A 353 14.96 35.35 -6.55
CA THR A 353 14.34 36.61 -7.01
C THR A 353 12.90 36.80 -6.56
N THR A 354 12.19 35.73 -6.20
CA THR A 354 10.78 35.82 -5.78
C THR A 354 10.63 36.49 -4.41
N THR A 355 9.66 37.39 -4.31
CA THR A 355 9.29 38.09 -3.06
C THR A 355 8.15 37.42 -2.29
N SER A 356 7.47 36.45 -2.92
CA SER A 356 6.33 35.72 -2.36
C SER A 356 6.85 34.45 -1.65
N ASP A 357 6.59 34.30 -0.35
CA ASP A 357 6.97 33.11 0.39
C ASP A 357 6.26 31.85 -0.14
N TYR A 358 4.99 32.00 -0.55
CA TYR A 358 4.23 30.91 -1.16
C TYR A 358 4.83 30.47 -2.52
N ASP A 359 5.22 31.41 -3.37
CA ASP A 359 5.86 31.05 -4.65
C ASP A 359 7.25 30.47 -4.44
N ARG A 360 7.97 30.95 -3.44
CA ARG A 360 9.27 30.40 -3.05
C ARG A 360 9.13 28.93 -2.63
N GLU A 361 8.14 28.60 -1.80
CA GLU A 361 7.85 27.23 -1.38
C GLU A 361 7.55 26.34 -2.60
N LYS A 362 6.69 26.78 -3.52
CA LYS A 362 6.33 26.02 -4.72
C LYS A 362 7.49 25.86 -5.71
N LEU A 363 8.36 26.83 -5.81
CA LEU A 363 9.59 26.72 -6.61
C LEU A 363 10.58 25.74 -5.97
N GLN A 364 10.66 25.72 -4.63
CA GLN A 364 11.48 24.74 -3.90
C GLN A 364 10.97 23.30 -4.10
N GLU A 365 9.65 23.07 -4.06
CA GLU A 365 9.05 21.78 -4.40
C GLU A 365 9.41 21.33 -5.83
N ARG A 366 9.33 22.22 -6.81
CA ARG A 366 9.71 21.92 -8.19
C ARG A 366 11.20 21.59 -8.31
N LEU A 367 12.03 22.38 -7.64
CA LEU A 367 13.48 22.14 -7.61
C LEU A 367 13.80 20.76 -7.04
N ALA A 368 13.17 20.39 -5.92
CA ALA A 368 13.35 19.09 -5.29
C ALA A 368 12.95 17.94 -6.24
N LYS A 369 11.81 18.08 -6.93
CA LYS A 369 11.33 17.09 -7.91
C LYS A 369 12.28 16.94 -9.11
N MET A 370 12.88 18.03 -9.59
CA MET A 370 13.80 18.01 -10.75
C MET A 370 15.22 17.57 -10.39
N ALA A 371 15.71 17.96 -9.20
CA ALA A 371 17.09 17.73 -8.80
C ALA A 371 17.31 16.43 -8.02
N GLY A 372 16.24 15.87 -7.43
CA GLY A 372 16.31 14.69 -6.56
C GLY A 372 16.54 13.37 -7.27
N GLY A 373 16.16 13.27 -8.54
CA GLY A 373 16.19 12.01 -9.30
C GLY A 373 15.24 10.95 -8.72
N VAL A 374 15.41 9.71 -9.18
CA VAL A 374 14.71 8.52 -8.68
C VAL A 374 15.75 7.48 -8.27
N ALA A 375 15.70 7.04 -7.01
CA ALA A 375 16.48 5.88 -6.59
C ALA A 375 15.75 4.60 -7.01
N ILE A 376 16.48 3.65 -7.55
CA ILE A 376 15.97 2.34 -7.95
C ILE A 376 16.67 1.29 -7.10
N ILE A 377 15.89 0.53 -6.33
CA ILE A 377 16.41 -0.66 -5.67
C ILE A 377 16.20 -1.83 -6.62
N ARG A 378 17.30 -2.35 -7.16
CA ARG A 378 17.36 -3.52 -8.05
C ARG A 378 17.40 -4.77 -7.20
N VAL A 379 16.36 -5.59 -7.28
CA VAL A 379 16.24 -6.83 -6.49
C VAL A 379 16.73 -8.00 -7.32
N GLY A 380 17.79 -8.67 -6.86
CA GLY A 380 18.34 -9.86 -7.48
C GLY A 380 18.10 -11.12 -6.65
N ALA A 381 17.88 -12.24 -7.35
CA ALA A 381 17.76 -13.56 -6.74
C ALA A 381 18.10 -14.66 -7.76
N ALA A 382 18.32 -15.88 -7.27
CA ALA A 382 18.63 -17.02 -8.13
C ALA A 382 17.40 -17.58 -8.86
N THR A 383 16.20 -17.39 -8.30
CA THR A 383 14.94 -17.89 -8.87
C THR A 383 13.88 -16.79 -8.90
N GLU A 384 12.91 -16.93 -9.81
CA GLU A 384 11.80 -15.99 -9.94
C GLU A 384 10.92 -15.94 -8.66
N VAL A 385 10.73 -17.09 -8.01
CA VAL A 385 9.96 -17.18 -6.75
C VAL A 385 10.66 -16.40 -5.64
N GLU A 386 11.97 -16.59 -5.46
CA GLU A 386 12.76 -15.85 -4.47
C GLU A 386 12.79 -14.35 -4.79
N MET A 387 12.90 -13.99 -6.06
CA MET A 387 12.93 -12.59 -6.48
C MET A 387 11.63 -11.86 -6.18
N LYS A 388 10.47 -12.50 -6.45
CA LYS A 388 9.16 -11.95 -6.13
C LYS A 388 8.97 -11.77 -4.62
N GLU A 389 9.38 -12.76 -3.83
CA GLU A 389 9.31 -12.68 -2.36
C GLU A 389 10.19 -11.55 -1.82
N LYS A 390 11.45 -11.47 -2.24
CA LYS A 390 12.36 -10.38 -1.84
C LYS A 390 11.83 -9.00 -2.24
N LYS A 391 11.27 -8.89 -3.45
CA LYS A 391 10.71 -7.63 -3.94
C LYS A 391 9.57 -7.13 -3.07
N LEU A 392 8.60 -7.99 -2.74
CA LEU A 392 7.48 -7.63 -1.85
C LEU A 392 8.00 -7.19 -0.48
N ARG A 393 8.93 -7.92 0.10
CA ARG A 393 9.55 -7.62 1.39
C ARG A 393 10.28 -6.28 1.40
N ILE A 394 10.99 -5.95 0.32
CA ILE A 394 11.68 -4.65 0.18
C ILE A 394 10.67 -3.52 -0.04
N GLU A 395 9.57 -3.74 -0.76
CA GLU A 395 8.48 -2.78 -0.93
C GLU A 395 7.83 -2.45 0.42
N ASP A 396 7.54 -3.45 1.26
CA ASP A 396 7.00 -3.27 2.61
C ASP A 396 7.97 -2.50 3.50
N ALA A 397 9.26 -2.87 3.49
CA ALA A 397 10.28 -2.19 4.26
C ALA A 397 10.46 -0.71 3.84
N LEU A 398 10.37 -0.42 2.55
CA LEU A 398 10.40 0.95 2.04
C LEU A 398 9.17 1.76 2.51
N ASN A 399 7.98 1.17 2.48
CA ASN A 399 6.77 1.82 2.97
C ASN A 399 6.81 2.05 4.49
N ALA A 400 7.30 1.06 5.24
CA ALA A 400 7.52 1.19 6.69
C ALA A 400 8.51 2.32 7.02
N THR A 401 9.61 2.46 6.27
CA THR A 401 10.56 3.54 6.48
C THR A 401 9.97 4.91 6.16
N ARG A 402 9.16 5.04 5.10
CA ARG A 402 8.42 6.27 4.80
C ARG A 402 7.45 6.64 5.94
N ALA A 403 6.67 5.67 6.40
CA ALA A 403 5.74 5.86 7.52
C ALA A 403 6.46 6.28 8.82
N ALA A 404 7.68 5.76 9.06
CA ALA A 404 8.51 6.14 10.19
C ALA A 404 9.04 7.59 10.08
N VAL A 405 9.44 8.01 8.89
CA VAL A 405 9.86 9.40 8.64
C VAL A 405 8.71 10.37 8.85
N GLU A 406 7.48 10.01 8.46
CA GLU A 406 6.29 10.86 8.61
C GLU A 406 5.86 11.05 10.08
N GLU A 407 5.75 9.98 10.86
CA GLU A 407 5.14 10.03 12.20
C GLU A 407 6.07 9.54 13.33
N GLY A 408 7.32 9.20 13.02
CA GLY A 408 8.27 8.68 13.99
C GLY A 408 8.15 7.18 14.22
N ILE A 409 8.87 6.71 15.23
CA ILE A 409 9.02 5.30 15.61
C ILE A 409 8.60 5.07 17.05
N VAL A 410 8.12 3.86 17.33
CA VAL A 410 7.80 3.35 18.67
C VAL A 410 8.53 2.03 18.92
N ALA A 411 8.51 1.56 20.16
CA ALA A 411 9.06 0.24 20.50
C ALA A 411 8.31 -0.87 19.76
N GLY A 412 9.03 -1.68 18.98
CA GLY A 412 8.50 -2.73 18.12
C GLY A 412 8.11 -4.01 18.86
N GLY A 413 7.84 -5.05 18.08
CA GLY A 413 7.53 -6.38 18.62
C GLY A 413 6.23 -6.43 19.44
N GLY A 414 5.27 -5.56 19.16
CA GLY A 414 4.01 -5.44 19.91
C GLY A 414 4.14 -4.68 21.25
N THR A 415 5.34 -4.19 21.58
CA THR A 415 5.61 -3.50 22.87
C THR A 415 4.83 -2.19 22.98
N ALA A 416 4.72 -1.42 21.89
CA ALA A 416 3.94 -0.18 21.88
C ALA A 416 2.47 -0.40 22.26
N TYR A 417 1.86 -1.49 21.79
CA TYR A 417 0.49 -1.84 22.18
C TYR A 417 0.38 -2.22 23.66
N VAL A 418 1.33 -3.00 24.18
CA VAL A 418 1.35 -3.38 25.62
C VAL A 418 1.53 -2.15 26.49
N ASN A 419 2.37 -1.19 26.10
CA ASN A 419 2.54 0.07 26.80
C ASN A 419 1.25 0.93 26.81
N ALA A 420 0.44 0.86 25.75
CA ALA A 420 -0.84 1.58 25.66
C ALA A 420 -1.93 0.98 26.56
N VAL A 421 -1.80 -0.28 27.01
CA VAL A 421 -2.79 -0.96 27.86
C VAL A 421 -3.08 -0.15 29.12
N ALA A 422 -2.06 0.40 29.78
CA ALA A 422 -2.24 1.17 31.01
C ALA A 422 -3.12 2.42 30.82
N SER A 423 -3.06 3.07 29.65
CA SER A 423 -3.92 4.22 29.33
C SER A 423 -5.37 3.78 29.07
N VAL A 424 -5.57 2.63 28.46
CA VAL A 424 -6.90 2.06 28.23
C VAL A 424 -7.52 1.55 29.55
N GLU A 425 -6.72 0.93 30.43
CA GLU A 425 -7.19 0.44 31.73
C GLU A 425 -7.72 1.56 32.63
N LYS A 426 -7.20 2.78 32.54
CA LYS A 426 -7.75 3.95 33.26
C LYS A 426 -9.21 4.22 32.87
N LEU A 427 -9.56 4.07 31.60
CA LEU A 427 -10.94 4.23 31.13
C LEU A 427 -11.90 3.17 31.67
N VAL A 428 -11.39 2.01 32.11
CA VAL A 428 -12.22 0.97 32.74
C VAL A 428 -12.88 1.50 34.03
N ASP A 429 -12.22 2.38 34.75
CA ASP A 429 -12.75 2.98 35.98
C ASP A 429 -13.69 4.17 35.71
N GLU A 430 -13.59 4.76 34.51
CA GLU A 430 -14.40 5.90 34.06
C GLU A 430 -15.67 5.49 33.29
N THR A 431 -15.81 4.18 32.97
CA THR A 431 -16.91 3.64 32.17
C THR A 431 -17.70 2.58 32.93
N GLU A 432 -18.99 2.40 32.59
CA GLU A 432 -19.90 1.46 33.24
C GLU A 432 -20.58 0.51 32.22
N GLY A 433 -21.10 -0.61 32.72
CA GLY A 433 -21.90 -1.56 31.93
C GLY A 433 -21.19 -2.06 30.67
N ASP A 434 -21.90 -2.10 29.56
CA ASP A 434 -21.39 -2.64 28.29
C ASP A 434 -20.37 -1.73 27.61
N GLU A 435 -20.33 -0.44 27.95
CA GLU A 435 -19.27 0.47 27.51
C GLU A 435 -17.93 0.05 28.14
N LYS A 436 -17.93 -0.24 29.44
CA LYS A 436 -16.77 -0.80 30.14
C LYS A 436 -16.30 -2.13 29.52
N THR A 437 -17.25 -2.96 29.10
CA THR A 437 -16.94 -4.22 28.37
C THR A 437 -16.20 -3.90 27.08
N GLY A 438 -16.64 -2.92 26.31
CA GLY A 438 -15.95 -2.49 25.08
C GLY A 438 -14.51 -2.03 25.33
N VAL A 439 -14.27 -1.29 26.42
CA VAL A 439 -12.92 -0.87 26.83
C VAL A 439 -12.03 -2.07 27.16
N ARG A 440 -12.55 -3.04 27.92
CA ARG A 440 -11.80 -4.27 28.28
C ARG A 440 -11.44 -5.12 27.07
N ILE A 441 -12.29 -5.17 26.05
CA ILE A 441 -12.02 -5.90 24.80
C ILE A 441 -10.77 -5.32 24.15
N ILE A 442 -10.66 -4.00 24.02
CA ILE A 442 -9.46 -3.36 23.44
C ILE A 442 -8.24 -3.60 24.32
N ALA A 443 -8.33 -3.40 25.65
CA ALA A 443 -7.21 -3.66 26.55
C ALA A 443 -6.64 -5.06 26.40
N LYS A 444 -7.50 -6.06 26.16
CA LYS A 444 -7.09 -7.45 25.91
C LYS A 444 -6.50 -7.63 24.52
N ALA A 445 -7.14 -7.08 23.48
CA ALA A 445 -6.67 -7.20 22.10
C ALA A 445 -5.27 -6.60 21.90
N LEU A 446 -4.94 -5.50 22.58
CA LEU A 446 -3.62 -4.87 22.54
C LEU A 446 -2.47 -5.80 23.00
N THR A 447 -2.76 -6.86 23.69
CA THR A 447 -1.74 -7.84 24.13
C THR A 447 -1.45 -8.93 23.09
N GLU A 448 -2.35 -9.14 22.13
CA GLU A 448 -2.26 -10.25 21.18
C GLU A 448 -1.07 -10.15 20.20
N PRO A 449 -0.62 -8.98 19.70
CA PRO A 449 0.54 -8.91 18.82
C PRO A 449 1.80 -9.49 19.47
N MET A 450 2.14 -9.09 20.69
CA MET A 450 3.29 -9.63 21.41
C MET A 450 3.14 -11.13 21.69
N ARG A 451 1.94 -11.57 22.07
CA ARG A 451 1.64 -12.99 22.33
C ARG A 451 1.83 -13.83 21.07
N GLN A 452 1.36 -13.35 19.93
CA GLN A 452 1.47 -14.07 18.66
C GLN A 452 2.92 -14.17 18.20
N ILE A 453 3.70 -13.09 18.32
CA ILE A 453 5.14 -13.09 17.99
C ILE A 453 5.88 -14.14 18.86
N ALA A 454 5.62 -14.18 20.16
CA ALA A 454 6.20 -15.17 21.05
C ALA A 454 5.76 -16.60 20.68
N THR A 455 4.47 -16.80 20.38
CA THR A 455 3.93 -18.10 19.96
C THR A 455 4.58 -18.60 18.67
N ASN A 456 4.77 -17.72 17.68
CA ASN A 456 5.46 -18.06 16.43
C ASN A 456 6.94 -18.40 16.67
N ALA A 457 7.54 -17.87 17.74
CA ALA A 457 8.88 -18.23 18.19
C ALA A 457 8.94 -19.54 19.00
N GLY A 458 7.80 -20.19 19.27
CA GLY A 458 7.71 -21.42 20.06
C GLY A 458 7.71 -21.19 21.57
N ILE A 459 7.42 -19.97 22.03
CA ILE A 459 7.44 -19.58 23.44
C ILE A 459 6.02 -19.23 23.88
N ASP A 460 5.69 -19.51 25.17
CA ASP A 460 4.39 -19.14 25.72
C ASP A 460 4.24 -17.62 25.79
N GLY A 461 3.36 -17.08 24.92
CA GLY A 461 3.11 -15.65 24.84
C GLY A 461 2.51 -15.05 26.11
N SER A 462 1.86 -15.84 26.97
CA SER A 462 1.31 -15.36 28.24
C SER A 462 2.43 -15.09 29.25
N VAL A 463 3.45 -15.95 29.27
CA VAL A 463 4.64 -15.77 30.13
C VAL A 463 5.43 -14.55 29.68
N VAL A 464 5.63 -14.39 28.38
CA VAL A 464 6.33 -13.22 27.83
C VAL A 464 5.60 -11.92 28.20
N LEU A 465 4.30 -11.86 27.95
CA LEU A 465 3.47 -10.71 28.28
C LEU A 465 3.54 -10.35 29.77
N GLU A 466 3.43 -11.33 30.65
CA GLU A 466 3.45 -11.09 32.09
C GLU A 466 4.82 -10.55 32.55
N ASN A 467 5.92 -11.05 32.00
CA ASN A 467 7.26 -10.55 32.32
C ASN A 467 7.46 -9.10 31.85
N VAL A 468 6.97 -8.75 30.65
CA VAL A 468 7.02 -7.37 30.14
C VAL A 468 6.17 -6.44 30.99
N LYS A 469 4.95 -6.84 31.36
CA LYS A 469 4.08 -6.04 32.24
C LYS A 469 4.68 -5.82 33.63
N LYS A 470 5.27 -6.86 34.23
CA LYS A 470 5.93 -6.77 35.55
C LYS A 470 7.13 -5.83 35.56
N ALA A 471 7.85 -5.71 34.46
CA ALA A 471 8.97 -4.79 34.36
C ALA A 471 8.55 -3.31 34.49
N GLY A 472 7.31 -2.96 34.09
CA GLY A 472 6.72 -1.64 34.27
C GLY A 472 7.46 -0.50 33.58
N LYS A 473 8.31 -0.81 32.59
CA LYS A 473 9.12 0.18 31.87
C LYS A 473 8.58 0.36 30.45
N ILE A 474 8.37 1.61 30.06
CA ILE A 474 8.02 1.96 28.68
C ILE A 474 9.20 1.59 27.75
N GLY A 475 8.90 0.95 26.61
CA GLY A 475 9.91 0.51 25.65
C GLY A 475 10.58 -0.83 25.98
N TYR A 476 10.39 -1.38 27.17
CA TYR A 476 10.93 -2.69 27.52
C TYR A 476 10.04 -3.81 26.98
N GLY A 477 10.61 -4.70 26.18
CA GLY A 477 9.88 -5.73 25.45
C GLY A 477 10.66 -7.01 25.30
N PHE A 478 10.18 -7.90 24.44
CA PHE A 478 10.76 -9.20 24.18
C PHE A 478 11.29 -9.31 22.76
N ASN A 479 12.60 -9.50 22.62
CA ASN A 479 13.24 -9.82 21.35
C ASN A 479 13.05 -11.33 21.05
N ALA A 480 12.10 -11.63 20.17
CA ALA A 480 11.78 -13.01 19.82
C ALA A 480 12.87 -13.70 18.97
N TYR A 481 13.82 -12.95 18.41
CA TYR A 481 14.96 -13.52 17.67
C TYR A 481 16.01 -14.12 18.63
N SER A 482 16.47 -13.31 19.61
CA SER A 482 17.46 -13.73 20.62
C SER A 482 16.84 -14.35 21.88
N GLU A 483 15.51 -14.30 22.04
CA GLU A 483 14.74 -14.76 23.20
C GLU A 483 15.09 -14.02 24.50
N GLU A 484 15.44 -12.75 24.40
CA GLU A 484 15.85 -11.89 25.50
C GLU A 484 14.86 -10.75 25.74
N TYR A 485 14.81 -10.27 26.99
CA TYR A 485 14.06 -9.07 27.35
C TYR A 485 14.97 -7.85 27.31
N VAL A 486 14.67 -6.88 26.46
CA VAL A 486 15.53 -5.73 26.19
C VAL A 486 14.72 -4.44 26.09
N ASP A 487 15.42 -3.30 26.14
CA ASP A 487 14.89 -2.03 25.66
C ASP A 487 14.82 -2.10 24.12
N MET A 488 13.60 -2.10 23.58
CA MET A 488 13.36 -2.40 22.16
C MET A 488 13.95 -1.33 21.24
N ILE A 489 13.84 -0.06 21.63
CA ILE A 489 14.37 1.06 20.82
C ILE A 489 15.91 1.01 20.79
N SER A 490 16.52 0.82 21.95
CA SER A 490 17.99 0.72 22.07
C SER A 490 18.52 -0.52 21.32
N ALA A 491 17.75 -1.61 21.31
CA ALA A 491 18.09 -2.83 20.56
C ALA A 491 17.81 -2.72 19.05
N GLY A 492 17.30 -1.58 18.58
CA GLY A 492 16.97 -1.35 17.17
C GLY A 492 15.69 -2.05 16.70
N ILE A 493 14.86 -2.57 17.62
CA ILE A 493 13.58 -3.21 17.31
C ILE A 493 12.47 -2.17 17.42
N VAL A 494 12.14 -1.57 16.30
CA VAL A 494 11.25 -0.42 16.20
C VAL A 494 10.16 -0.66 15.16
N ASP A 495 8.97 -0.12 15.42
CA ASP A 495 7.86 -0.09 14.47
C ASP A 495 7.49 1.37 14.13
N PRO A 496 7.07 1.67 12.90
CA PRO A 496 6.56 3.01 12.57
C PRO A 496 5.28 3.32 13.35
N THR A 497 5.22 4.53 13.92
CA THR A 497 4.03 4.99 14.66
C THR A 497 2.78 4.97 13.82
N LYS A 498 2.87 5.43 12.56
CA LYS A 498 1.77 5.44 11.60
C LYS A 498 1.22 4.04 11.35
N VAL A 499 2.10 3.05 11.14
CA VAL A 499 1.73 1.64 10.93
C VAL A 499 1.01 1.10 12.17
N THR A 500 1.61 1.28 13.35
CA THR A 500 1.08 0.77 14.63
C THR A 500 -0.31 1.33 14.93
N ARG A 501 -0.53 2.65 14.82
CA ARG A 501 -1.84 3.24 15.11
C ARG A 501 -2.89 2.88 14.05
N SER A 502 -2.53 2.93 12.74
CA SER A 502 -3.47 2.65 11.66
C SER A 502 -3.97 1.21 11.69
N ALA A 503 -3.10 0.26 12.03
CA ALA A 503 -3.49 -1.14 12.21
C ALA A 503 -4.57 -1.30 13.29
N LEU A 504 -4.43 -0.60 14.43
CA LEU A 504 -5.41 -0.63 15.50
C LEU A 504 -6.73 0.07 15.12
N GLU A 505 -6.65 1.25 14.50
CA GLU A 505 -7.82 2.03 14.08
C GLU A 505 -8.67 1.25 13.07
N ASN A 506 -8.05 0.66 12.05
CA ASN A 506 -8.74 -0.11 11.01
C ASN A 506 -9.33 -1.41 11.58
N ALA A 507 -8.57 -2.12 12.42
CA ALA A 507 -9.04 -3.31 13.10
C ALA A 507 -10.27 -3.04 13.98
N ALA A 508 -10.21 -2.00 14.82
CA ALA A 508 -11.30 -1.63 15.71
C ALA A 508 -12.55 -1.16 14.95
N SER A 509 -12.38 -0.43 13.85
CA SER A 509 -13.48 0.06 13.00
C SER A 509 -14.31 -1.09 12.43
N ILE A 510 -13.65 -2.04 11.76
CA ILE A 510 -14.33 -3.18 11.14
C ILE A 510 -14.86 -4.14 12.20
N ALA A 511 -14.10 -4.42 13.25
CA ALA A 511 -14.54 -5.30 14.34
C ALA A 511 -15.80 -4.74 15.04
N ALA A 512 -15.81 -3.45 15.37
CA ALA A 512 -16.97 -2.82 15.98
C ALA A 512 -18.21 -2.84 15.08
N THR A 513 -18.02 -2.75 13.77
CA THR A 513 -19.12 -2.84 12.80
C THR A 513 -19.65 -4.27 12.69
N LEU A 514 -18.76 -5.27 12.61
CA LEU A 514 -19.14 -6.68 12.59
C LEU A 514 -19.91 -7.07 13.86
N LEU A 515 -19.47 -6.63 15.03
CA LEU A 515 -20.14 -6.93 16.30
C LEU A 515 -21.56 -6.36 16.41
N THR A 516 -21.93 -5.37 15.61
CA THR A 516 -23.30 -4.83 15.54
C THR A 516 -24.17 -5.54 14.49
N THR A 517 -23.64 -6.54 13.78
CA THR A 517 -24.38 -7.28 12.74
C THR A 517 -25.23 -8.38 13.35
N GLU A 518 -26.49 -8.48 12.89
CA GLU A 518 -27.48 -9.44 13.37
C GLU A 518 -28.00 -10.35 12.26
N SER A 519 -27.85 -9.95 10.99
CA SER A 519 -28.31 -10.75 9.87
C SER A 519 -27.37 -10.67 8.67
N LEU A 520 -27.27 -11.77 7.94
CA LEU A 520 -26.49 -11.90 6.71
C LEU A 520 -27.42 -12.23 5.55
N VAL A 521 -27.19 -11.62 4.40
CA VAL A 521 -27.98 -11.82 3.18
C VAL A 521 -27.07 -12.13 2.01
N THR A 522 -27.26 -13.28 1.37
CA THR A 522 -26.49 -13.69 0.19
C THR A 522 -27.38 -14.18 -0.94
N ASP A 523 -26.83 -14.27 -2.15
CA ASP A 523 -27.51 -14.87 -3.28
C ASP A 523 -27.55 -16.40 -3.16
N LYS A 524 -28.67 -17.00 -3.51
CA LYS A 524 -28.78 -18.46 -3.61
C LYS A 524 -27.96 -18.90 -4.82
N LYS A 525 -26.91 -19.72 -4.61
CA LYS A 525 -26.20 -20.35 -5.73
C LYS A 525 -27.17 -21.21 -6.52
N GLU A 526 -27.39 -20.91 -7.78
CA GLU A 526 -28.12 -21.80 -8.69
C GLU A 526 -27.24 -23.01 -9.01
N PRO A 527 -27.79 -24.24 -8.99
CA PRO A 527 -27.03 -25.38 -9.43
C PRO A 527 -26.59 -25.14 -10.89
N ALA A 528 -25.30 -25.43 -11.17
CA ALA A 528 -24.81 -25.33 -12.54
C ALA A 528 -25.76 -26.07 -13.49
N PRO A 529 -26.14 -25.49 -14.62
CA PRO A 529 -26.97 -26.18 -15.60
C PRO A 529 -26.31 -27.52 -15.93
N ALA A 530 -27.10 -28.63 -15.81
CA ALA A 530 -26.61 -29.95 -16.14
C ALA A 530 -26.04 -29.91 -17.56
N ALA A 531 -24.81 -30.41 -17.71
CA ALA A 531 -24.21 -30.51 -19.04
C ALA A 531 -25.19 -31.22 -19.98
N PRO A 532 -25.43 -30.73 -21.20
CA PRO A 532 -26.32 -31.39 -22.15
C PRO A 532 -25.85 -32.83 -22.30
N ALA A 533 -26.74 -33.77 -22.08
CA ALA A 533 -26.48 -35.19 -22.28
C ALA A 533 -25.89 -35.36 -23.69
N ALA A 534 -24.71 -36.01 -23.76
CA ALA A 534 -24.09 -36.33 -25.04
C ALA A 534 -25.16 -37.05 -25.90
N PRO A 535 -25.34 -36.69 -27.17
CA PRO A 535 -26.25 -37.36 -28.05
C PRO A 535 -25.88 -38.84 -28.06
N ASP A 536 -26.85 -39.68 -27.72
CA ASP A 536 -26.75 -41.13 -27.82
C ASP A 536 -26.51 -41.51 -29.30
N MET A 537 -25.27 -41.82 -29.62
CA MET A 537 -24.90 -42.41 -30.91
C MET A 537 -25.33 -43.87 -30.92
N GLY A 538 -26.64 -44.07 -30.81
CA GLY A 538 -27.28 -45.36 -30.98
C GLY A 538 -27.07 -45.91 -32.38
N GLY A 539 -26.29 -46.97 -32.43
CA GLY A 539 -26.25 -48.09 -33.36
C GLY A 539 -26.55 -47.85 -34.83
N MET A 540 -25.51 -47.87 -35.65
CA MET A 540 -25.59 -48.45 -37.00
C MET A 540 -24.79 -49.77 -36.99
N TYR A 541 -25.56 -50.84 -36.97
CA TYR A 541 -25.15 -52.12 -37.56
C TYR A 541 -25.92 -52.28 -38.85
#